data_7993cbbcc4c4e986098ce9307768b037
#
_entry.id   7993cbbcc4c4e986098ce9307768b037
#
_cell.length_a   1.000
_cell.length_b   1.000
_cell.length_c   1.000
_cell.angle_alpha   90.00
_cell.angle_beta   90.00
_cell.angle_gamma   90.00
#
_symmetry.space_group_name_H-M   'P 1'
#
loop_
_entity.id
_entity.type
_entity.pdbx_description
1 polymer ?
#
loop_
_entity_poly.entity_id
_entity_poly.type
_entity_poly.pdbx_seq_one_letter_code
_entity_poly.pdbx_strand_id
1 'polypeptide(L)'
;MNASNRTVGFALATVSGCLWFLACTPFDWSPLAWVAAVPMLLAIDRAPTLRTALLLGWWAGVVETAGGFYWLIDTTQRFTDFPWIGGALVLFLFCATRAIIFLLFTGIVYALRRGRAGPGRAGHPRPLPMALLAPLVMPVCEFIVPQVFPCGQWITQAWHPLVIQITELTGPFGVTALLMLVNGALYDLLTRDPAARYSALACAIVVGAALLFGTVRMRQI
;
A
#
# COMPACT_ATOMS: atom_id res chain seq x y z
N MET A 1 -14.71 2.83 -22.42
CA MET A 1 -13.41 2.21 -21.98
C MET A 1 -13.30 0.87 -22.64
N ASN A 2 -12.22 0.62 -23.39
CA ASN A 2 -11.97 -0.69 -23.98
C ASN A 2 -11.83 -1.74 -22.85
N ALA A 3 -12.43 -2.91 -23.02
CA ALA A 3 -12.33 -4.04 -22.07
C ALA A 3 -10.88 -4.32 -21.66
N SER A 4 -9.93 -4.18 -22.60
CA SER A 4 -8.48 -4.30 -22.40
C SER A 4 -7.94 -3.41 -21.27
N ASN A 5 -8.32 -2.14 -21.16
CA ASN A 5 -7.82 -1.25 -20.12
C ASN A 5 -8.33 -1.61 -18.71
N ARG A 6 -9.52 -2.19 -18.61
CA ARG A 6 -10.03 -2.72 -17.33
C ARG A 6 -9.24 -3.93 -16.87
N THR A 7 -9.03 -4.88 -17.77
CA THR A 7 -8.24 -6.10 -17.48
C THR A 7 -6.83 -5.75 -17.01
N VAL A 8 -6.16 -4.82 -17.67
CA VAL A 8 -4.83 -4.35 -17.26
C VAL A 8 -4.86 -3.71 -15.86
N GLY A 9 -5.89 -2.90 -15.56
CA GLY A 9 -6.02 -2.29 -14.23
C GLY A 9 -6.16 -3.35 -13.12
N PHE A 10 -7.04 -4.34 -13.30
CA PHE A 10 -7.20 -5.44 -12.35
C PHE A 10 -5.97 -6.33 -12.25
N ALA A 11 -5.27 -6.61 -13.36
CA ALA A 11 -4.01 -7.34 -13.34
C ALA A 11 -2.94 -6.62 -12.50
N LEU A 12 -2.79 -5.31 -12.69
CA LEU A 12 -1.87 -4.49 -11.88
C LEU A 12 -2.26 -4.47 -10.39
N ALA A 13 -3.54 -4.35 -10.08
CA ALA A 13 -4.03 -4.43 -8.70
C ALA A 13 -3.76 -5.80 -8.07
N THR A 14 -3.96 -6.89 -8.83
CA THR A 14 -3.63 -8.25 -8.38
C THR A 14 -2.12 -8.40 -8.13
N VAL A 15 -1.27 -7.93 -9.05
CA VAL A 15 0.18 -7.97 -8.86
C VAL A 15 0.59 -7.22 -7.60
N SER A 16 0.02 -6.03 -7.37
CA SER A 16 0.28 -5.26 -6.15
C SER A 16 -0.10 -6.03 -4.88
N GLY A 17 -1.31 -6.61 -4.84
CA GLY A 17 -1.75 -7.43 -3.71
C GLY A 17 -0.84 -8.65 -3.48
N CYS A 18 -0.42 -9.33 -4.57
CA CYS A 18 0.51 -10.46 -4.50
C CYS A 18 1.89 -10.04 -3.94
N LEU A 19 2.44 -8.92 -4.39
CA LEU A 19 3.72 -8.43 -3.88
C LEU A 19 3.65 -8.09 -2.38
N TRP A 20 2.53 -7.50 -1.92
CA TRP A 20 2.33 -7.20 -0.52
C TRP A 20 2.25 -8.45 0.34
N PHE A 21 1.43 -9.45 -0.01
CA PHE A 21 1.35 -10.64 0.84
C PHE A 21 2.63 -11.49 0.80
N LEU A 22 3.34 -11.55 -0.33
CA LEU A 22 4.63 -12.22 -0.40
C LEU A 22 5.71 -11.54 0.46
N ALA A 23 5.59 -10.24 0.68
CA ALA A 23 6.45 -9.51 1.59
C ALA A 23 6.16 -9.79 3.08
N CYS A 24 5.00 -10.38 3.39
CA CYS A 24 4.59 -10.75 4.75
C CYS A 24 4.96 -12.19 5.10
N THR A 25 4.95 -12.50 6.39
CA THR A 25 5.03 -13.88 6.90
C THR A 25 3.88 -14.73 6.34
N PRO A 26 4.12 -15.99 5.91
CA PRO A 26 5.33 -16.79 6.14
C PRO A 26 6.40 -16.69 5.05
N PHE A 27 6.19 -15.92 3.99
CA PHE A 27 7.13 -15.82 2.86
C PHE A 27 8.33 -14.92 3.18
N ASP A 28 8.10 -13.80 3.88
CA ASP A 28 9.09 -12.84 4.33
C ASP A 28 10.00 -12.27 3.21
N TRP A 29 9.46 -12.17 1.98
CA TRP A 29 10.14 -11.51 0.86
C TRP A 29 10.04 -9.99 1.01
N SER A 30 10.48 -9.50 2.16
CA SER A 30 10.35 -8.11 2.58
C SER A 30 10.86 -7.05 1.57
N PRO A 31 11.89 -7.30 0.71
CA PRO A 31 12.27 -6.34 -0.32
C PRO A 31 11.15 -6.01 -1.31
N LEU A 32 10.18 -6.94 -1.51
CA LEU A 32 9.05 -6.70 -2.39
C LEU A 32 8.16 -5.55 -1.91
N ALA A 33 8.07 -5.30 -0.61
CA ALA A 33 7.28 -4.22 -0.04
C ALA A 33 7.71 -2.83 -0.56
N TRP A 34 8.99 -2.67 -0.91
CA TRP A 34 9.54 -1.42 -1.42
C TRP A 34 9.10 -1.07 -2.85
N VAL A 35 8.47 -2.01 -3.54
CA VAL A 35 7.95 -1.85 -4.91
C VAL A 35 6.49 -2.28 -5.06
N ALA A 36 5.89 -2.84 -4.01
CA ALA A 36 4.59 -3.50 -4.04
C ALA A 36 3.42 -2.58 -4.40
N ALA A 37 3.47 -1.30 -4.02
CA ALA A 37 2.41 -0.36 -4.34
C ALA A 37 2.52 0.20 -5.79
N VAL A 38 3.67 0.11 -6.44
CA VAL A 38 3.88 0.70 -7.78
C VAL A 38 2.85 0.21 -8.81
N PRO A 39 2.55 -1.10 -8.94
CA PRO A 39 1.54 -1.56 -9.88
C PRO A 39 0.15 -0.97 -9.58
N MET A 40 -0.23 -0.85 -8.30
CA MET A 40 -1.51 -0.25 -7.91
C MET A 40 -1.55 1.24 -8.24
N LEU A 41 -0.47 2.00 -8.00
CA LEU A 41 -0.38 3.40 -8.36
C LEU A 41 -0.54 3.60 -9.88
N LEU A 42 0.06 2.73 -10.69
CA LEU A 42 -0.13 2.70 -12.14
C LEU A 42 -1.57 2.33 -12.55
N ALA A 43 -2.26 1.49 -11.77
CA ALA A 43 -3.64 1.13 -12.01
C ALA A 43 -4.59 2.31 -11.73
N ILE A 44 -4.33 3.10 -10.68
CA ILE A 44 -5.11 4.31 -10.34
C ILE A 44 -5.12 5.31 -11.50
N ASP A 45 -3.99 5.54 -12.14
CA ASP A 45 -3.91 6.47 -13.27
C ASP A 45 -4.75 6.02 -14.48
N ARG A 46 -4.90 4.70 -14.65
CA ARG A 46 -5.71 4.12 -15.70
C ARG A 46 -7.20 4.08 -15.37
N ALA A 47 -7.58 4.33 -14.12
CA ALA A 47 -8.95 4.31 -13.68
C ALA A 47 -9.75 5.48 -14.32
N PRO A 48 -10.81 5.21 -15.08
CA PRO A 48 -11.59 6.27 -15.73
C PRO A 48 -12.47 7.03 -14.76
N THR A 49 -12.89 6.39 -13.68
CA THR A 49 -13.83 6.93 -12.70
C THR A 49 -13.34 6.61 -11.28
N LEU A 50 -13.79 7.40 -10.30
CA LEU A 50 -13.56 7.14 -8.89
C LEU A 50 -14.02 5.74 -8.49
N ARG A 51 -15.19 5.31 -8.98
CA ARG A 51 -15.70 3.95 -8.69
C ARG A 51 -14.73 2.86 -9.16
N THR A 52 -14.09 3.04 -10.31
CA THR A 52 -13.09 2.09 -10.80
C THR A 52 -11.85 2.11 -9.90
N ALA A 53 -11.36 3.28 -9.49
CA ALA A 53 -10.23 3.39 -8.58
C ALA A 53 -10.50 2.70 -7.23
N LEU A 54 -11.69 2.93 -6.66
CA LEU A 54 -12.14 2.27 -5.42
C LEU A 54 -12.16 0.75 -5.56
N LEU A 55 -12.72 0.23 -6.66
CA LEU A 55 -12.77 -1.22 -6.92
C LEU A 55 -11.38 -1.84 -7.11
N LEU A 56 -10.46 -1.15 -7.78
CA LEU A 56 -9.08 -1.62 -7.94
C LEU A 56 -8.35 -1.69 -6.59
N GLY A 57 -8.51 -0.67 -5.75
CA GLY A 57 -7.95 -0.68 -4.40
C GLY A 57 -8.55 -1.79 -3.55
N TRP A 58 -9.87 -1.89 -3.50
CA TRP A 58 -10.55 -2.95 -2.76
C TRP A 58 -10.07 -4.35 -3.20
N TRP A 59 -9.97 -4.58 -4.51
CA TRP A 59 -9.48 -5.84 -5.05
C TRP A 59 -8.04 -6.14 -4.64
N ALA A 60 -7.13 -5.17 -4.73
CA ALA A 60 -5.74 -5.33 -4.28
C ALA A 60 -5.67 -5.71 -2.79
N GLY A 61 -6.48 -5.05 -1.95
CA GLY A 61 -6.56 -5.34 -0.52
C GLY A 61 -7.14 -6.74 -0.23
N VAL A 62 -8.13 -7.19 -1.01
CA VAL A 62 -8.67 -8.57 -0.90
C VAL A 62 -7.59 -9.58 -1.24
N VAL A 63 -6.84 -9.38 -2.33
CA VAL A 63 -5.76 -10.30 -2.75
C VAL A 63 -4.65 -10.35 -1.69
N GLU A 64 -4.21 -9.20 -1.19
CA GLU A 64 -3.18 -9.10 -0.13
C GLU A 64 -3.66 -9.83 1.13
N THR A 65 -4.87 -9.53 1.60
CA THR A 65 -5.38 -10.09 2.84
C THR A 65 -5.66 -11.59 2.71
N ALA A 66 -6.22 -12.04 1.60
CA ALA A 66 -6.47 -13.46 1.36
C ALA A 66 -5.17 -14.28 1.35
N GLY A 67 -4.11 -13.74 0.73
CA GLY A 67 -2.79 -14.38 0.70
C GLY A 67 -2.11 -14.41 2.08
N GLY A 68 -2.22 -13.33 2.87
CA GLY A 68 -1.59 -13.24 4.20
C GLY A 68 -2.35 -13.94 5.32
N PHE A 69 -3.67 -14.12 5.18
CA PHE A 69 -4.54 -14.64 6.23
C PHE A 69 -5.29 -15.94 5.87
N TYR A 70 -4.83 -16.69 4.86
CA TYR A 70 -5.45 -17.96 4.45
C TYR A 70 -5.58 -18.96 5.61
N TRP A 71 -4.66 -18.92 6.57
CA TRP A 71 -4.66 -19.76 7.78
C TRP A 71 -5.88 -19.54 8.68
N LEU A 72 -6.64 -18.45 8.49
CA LEU A 72 -7.83 -18.14 9.26
C LEU A 72 -8.93 -19.19 9.06
N ILE A 73 -8.95 -19.86 7.90
CA ILE A 73 -9.89 -20.98 7.62
C ILE A 73 -9.61 -22.12 8.61
N ASP A 74 -8.36 -22.57 8.67
CA ASP A 74 -7.98 -23.70 9.57
C ASP A 74 -8.16 -23.33 11.04
N THR A 75 -7.82 -22.08 11.39
CA THR A 75 -8.02 -21.58 12.75
C THR A 75 -9.50 -21.60 13.13
N THR A 76 -10.38 -21.09 12.26
CA THR A 76 -11.83 -21.13 12.50
C THR A 76 -12.33 -22.55 12.72
N GLN A 77 -11.90 -23.51 11.90
CA GLN A 77 -12.30 -24.92 12.04
C GLN A 77 -11.80 -25.55 13.34
N ARG A 78 -10.61 -25.17 13.83
CA ARG A 78 -10.04 -25.71 15.07
C ARG A 78 -10.69 -25.20 16.35
N PHE A 79 -11.19 -23.96 16.32
CA PHE A 79 -11.77 -23.31 17.49
C PHE A 79 -13.31 -23.31 17.49
N THR A 80 -13.92 -23.72 16.37
CA THR A 80 -15.38 -23.80 16.23
C THR A 80 -15.72 -25.07 15.46
N ASP A 81 -16.91 -25.61 15.64
CA ASP A 81 -17.39 -26.76 14.86
C ASP A 81 -17.88 -26.36 13.46
N PHE A 82 -17.41 -25.23 12.95
CA PHE A 82 -17.82 -24.76 11.63
C PHE A 82 -17.23 -25.62 10.51
N PRO A 83 -18.02 -25.96 9.50
CA PRO A 83 -17.51 -26.61 8.30
C PRO A 83 -16.58 -25.67 7.55
N TRP A 84 -15.78 -26.19 6.60
CA TRP A 84 -14.85 -25.40 5.78
C TRP A 84 -15.48 -24.13 5.16
N ILE A 85 -16.74 -24.23 4.71
CA ILE A 85 -17.51 -23.09 4.15
C ILE A 85 -17.65 -21.96 5.18
N GLY A 86 -17.85 -22.28 6.47
CA GLY A 86 -17.90 -21.29 7.53
C GLY A 86 -16.58 -20.54 7.71
N GLY A 87 -15.45 -21.28 7.71
CA GLY A 87 -14.12 -20.68 7.75
C GLY A 87 -13.82 -19.79 6.52
N ALA A 88 -14.22 -20.25 5.33
CA ALA A 88 -14.08 -19.47 4.10
C ALA A 88 -14.92 -18.17 4.12
N LEU A 89 -16.12 -18.22 4.69
CA LEU A 89 -16.96 -17.03 4.86
C LEU A 89 -16.32 -16.04 5.85
N VAL A 90 -15.77 -16.51 6.97
CA VAL A 90 -15.05 -15.67 7.94
C VAL A 90 -13.86 -14.99 7.26
N LEU A 91 -13.05 -15.75 6.51
CA LEU A 91 -11.93 -15.17 5.75
C LEU A 91 -12.42 -14.14 4.74
N PHE A 92 -13.47 -14.42 3.98
CA PHE A 92 -14.01 -13.49 3.00
C PHE A 92 -14.47 -12.17 3.64
N LEU A 93 -15.20 -12.23 4.75
CA LEU A 93 -15.65 -11.05 5.48
C LEU A 93 -14.47 -10.25 6.05
N PHE A 94 -13.46 -10.95 6.56
CA PHE A 94 -12.23 -10.33 7.04
C PHE A 94 -11.48 -9.63 5.92
N CYS A 95 -11.30 -10.29 4.76
CA CYS A 95 -10.68 -9.67 3.57
C CYS A 95 -11.45 -8.46 3.09
N ALA A 96 -12.78 -8.55 3.03
CA ALA A 96 -13.63 -7.47 2.55
C ALA A 96 -13.52 -6.20 3.43
N THR A 97 -13.43 -6.39 4.76
CA THR A 97 -13.30 -5.28 5.71
C THR A 97 -11.90 -4.67 5.70
N ARG A 98 -10.84 -5.50 5.70
CA ARG A 98 -9.47 -4.99 5.62
C ARG A 98 -9.17 -4.27 4.30
N ALA A 99 -9.72 -4.76 3.21
CA ALA A 99 -9.56 -4.14 1.89
C ALA A 99 -10.08 -2.69 1.82
N ILE A 100 -10.87 -2.23 2.82
CA ILE A 100 -11.31 -0.84 2.94
C ILE A 100 -10.11 0.12 3.04
N ILE A 101 -8.99 -0.29 3.64
CA ILE A 101 -7.76 0.51 3.72
C ILE A 101 -7.28 0.89 2.30
N PHE A 102 -7.14 -0.10 1.43
CA PHE A 102 -6.71 0.12 0.04
C PHE A 102 -7.76 0.84 -0.78
N LEU A 103 -9.04 0.56 -0.55
CA LEU A 103 -10.16 1.27 -1.18
C LEU A 103 -10.08 2.77 -0.86
N LEU A 104 -9.92 3.14 0.40
CA LEU A 104 -9.81 4.54 0.81
C LEU A 104 -8.54 5.19 0.24
N PHE A 105 -7.41 4.49 0.33
CA PHE A 105 -6.15 4.97 -0.23
C PHE A 105 -6.29 5.32 -1.71
N THR A 106 -6.76 4.38 -2.53
CA THR A 106 -6.92 4.60 -3.97
C THR A 106 -7.95 5.66 -4.30
N GLY A 107 -9.04 5.73 -3.54
CA GLY A 107 -10.07 6.75 -3.69
C GLY A 107 -9.56 8.15 -3.41
N ILE A 108 -8.83 8.34 -2.30
CA ILE A 108 -8.26 9.63 -1.91
C ILE A 108 -7.19 10.07 -2.91
N VAL A 109 -6.25 9.17 -3.27
CA VAL A 109 -5.21 9.47 -4.26
C VAL A 109 -5.82 9.86 -5.60
N TYR A 110 -6.81 9.10 -6.08
CA TYR A 110 -7.53 9.41 -7.32
C TYR A 110 -8.18 10.79 -7.26
N ALA A 111 -8.91 11.10 -6.19
CA ALA A 111 -9.62 12.37 -6.02
C ALA A 111 -8.65 13.55 -5.97
N LEU A 112 -7.54 13.44 -5.23
CA LEU A 112 -6.55 14.51 -5.10
C LEU A 112 -5.78 14.76 -6.40
N ARG A 113 -5.51 13.72 -7.18
CA ARG A 113 -4.81 13.89 -8.46
C ARG A 113 -5.74 14.40 -9.56
N ARG A 114 -6.94 13.86 -9.69
CA ARG A 114 -7.89 14.28 -10.73
C ARG A 114 -8.66 15.56 -10.41
N GLY A 115 -8.93 15.83 -9.15
CA GLY A 115 -9.55 17.09 -8.75
C GLY A 115 -8.70 18.32 -9.08
N ARG A 116 -7.37 18.15 -9.20
CA ARG A 116 -6.43 19.19 -9.62
C ARG A 116 -6.16 19.20 -11.13
N ALA A 117 -6.35 18.09 -11.82
CA ALA A 117 -6.16 17.95 -13.26
C ALA A 117 -7.48 18.14 -14.02
N GLY A 118 -8.11 19.31 -13.88
CA GLY A 118 -9.31 19.62 -14.69
C GLY A 118 -8.99 19.62 -16.18
N PRO A 119 -9.85 19.01 -17.05
CA PRO A 119 -9.58 18.94 -18.47
C PRO A 119 -9.55 20.34 -19.11
N GLY A 120 -8.41 20.72 -19.65
CA GLY A 120 -8.28 21.82 -20.61
C GLY A 120 -8.24 23.26 -20.08
N ARG A 121 -8.01 23.52 -18.78
CA ARG A 121 -7.79 24.88 -18.28
C ARG A 121 -6.32 25.17 -18.13
N ALA A 122 -5.81 26.07 -18.96
CA ALA A 122 -4.52 26.71 -18.76
C ALA A 122 -4.51 27.37 -17.36
N GLY A 123 -3.55 26.97 -16.48
CA GLY A 123 -3.45 27.52 -15.13
C GLY A 123 -3.84 26.56 -13.99
N HIS A 124 -4.22 25.30 -14.25
CA HIS A 124 -4.47 24.35 -13.17
C HIS A 124 -3.16 23.91 -12.49
N PRO A 125 -3.15 23.83 -11.15
CA PRO A 125 -1.98 23.34 -10.44
C PRO A 125 -1.70 21.90 -10.88
N ARG A 126 -0.39 21.61 -11.05
CA ARG A 126 0.07 20.26 -11.39
C ARG A 126 -0.41 19.23 -10.34
N PRO A 127 -0.68 17.99 -10.73
CA PRO A 127 -0.99 16.95 -9.76
C PRO A 127 0.18 16.82 -8.77
N LEU A 128 -0.14 16.53 -7.50
CA LEU A 128 0.90 16.29 -6.50
C LEU A 128 1.69 15.05 -6.84
N PRO A 129 3.03 15.05 -6.65
CA PRO A 129 3.84 13.86 -6.86
C PRO A 129 3.40 12.71 -5.95
N MET A 130 3.52 11.49 -6.45
CA MET A 130 3.14 10.29 -5.68
C MET A 130 4.04 10.09 -4.46
N ALA A 131 5.31 10.46 -4.58
CA ALA A 131 6.24 10.46 -3.44
C ALA A 131 5.79 11.34 -2.27
N LEU A 132 4.90 12.30 -2.50
CA LEU A 132 4.29 13.09 -1.43
C LEU A 132 2.94 12.51 -0.99
N LEU A 133 2.09 12.12 -1.93
CA LEU A 133 0.74 11.66 -1.62
C LEU A 133 0.71 10.30 -0.92
N ALA A 134 1.45 9.33 -1.46
CA ALA A 134 1.37 7.96 -0.97
C ALA A 134 1.80 7.81 0.51
N PRO A 135 2.94 8.40 0.97
CA PRO A 135 3.36 8.31 2.36
C PRO A 135 2.45 9.07 3.34
N LEU A 136 1.68 10.04 2.88
CA LEU A 136 0.73 10.76 3.73
C LEU A 136 -0.61 10.05 3.82
N VAL A 137 -1.09 9.47 2.72
CA VAL A 137 -2.46 8.92 2.66
C VAL A 137 -2.52 7.50 3.23
N MET A 138 -1.56 6.63 2.92
CA MET A 138 -1.64 5.22 3.34
C MET A 138 -1.61 5.04 4.86
N PRO A 139 -0.68 5.65 5.61
CA PRO A 139 -0.67 5.54 7.08
C PRO A 139 -1.96 6.08 7.71
N VAL A 140 -2.53 7.15 7.15
CA VAL A 140 -3.81 7.70 7.63
C VAL A 140 -4.95 6.71 7.41
N CYS A 141 -4.99 6.03 6.25
CA CYS A 141 -5.98 4.99 5.99
C CYS A 141 -5.83 3.81 6.97
N GLU A 142 -4.59 3.36 7.23
CA GLU A 142 -4.31 2.32 8.22
C GLU A 142 -4.73 2.71 9.64
N PHE A 143 -4.55 3.98 10.00
CA PHE A 143 -4.89 4.49 11.32
C PHE A 143 -6.41 4.63 11.53
N ILE A 144 -7.13 5.11 10.52
CA ILE A 144 -8.57 5.40 10.62
C ILE A 144 -9.41 4.12 10.57
N VAL A 145 -9.02 3.13 9.76
CA VAL A 145 -9.80 1.90 9.59
C VAL A 145 -9.58 0.98 10.79
N PRO A 146 -10.63 0.65 11.56
CA PRO A 146 -10.51 -0.29 12.67
C PRO A 146 -10.03 -1.66 12.17
N GLN A 147 -9.02 -2.21 12.83
CA GLN A 147 -8.43 -3.49 12.48
C GLN A 147 -8.58 -4.48 13.62
N VAL A 148 -9.11 -5.67 13.32
CA VAL A 148 -9.18 -6.79 14.28
C VAL A 148 -7.78 -7.24 14.68
N PHE A 149 -6.89 -7.36 13.68
CA PHE A 149 -5.46 -7.57 13.90
C PHE A 149 -4.73 -6.29 13.46
N PRO A 150 -3.96 -5.64 14.36
CA PRO A 150 -3.23 -4.43 14.02
C PRO A 150 -2.03 -4.75 13.10
N CYS A 151 -2.32 -4.93 11.84
CA CYS A 151 -1.36 -5.29 10.79
C CYS A 151 -1.43 -4.27 9.66
N GLY A 152 -0.53 -3.28 9.64
CA GLY A 152 -0.32 -2.38 8.51
C GLY A 152 0.78 -2.89 7.58
N GLN A 153 1.10 -2.14 6.54
CA GLN A 153 2.18 -2.49 5.60
C GLN A 153 3.56 -2.53 6.28
N TRP A 154 3.70 -1.85 7.42
CA TRP A 154 4.88 -1.88 8.27
C TRP A 154 5.28 -3.28 8.74
N ILE A 155 4.34 -4.24 8.85
CA ILE A 155 4.62 -5.61 9.30
C ILE A 155 5.61 -6.33 8.38
N THR A 156 5.66 -5.96 7.10
CA THR A 156 6.60 -6.53 6.12
C THR A 156 8.06 -6.28 6.46
N GLN A 157 8.35 -5.32 7.34
CA GLN A 157 9.70 -4.96 7.78
C GLN A 157 10.03 -5.41 9.20
N ALA A 158 9.17 -6.22 9.84
CA ALA A 158 9.32 -6.62 11.23
C ALA A 158 10.68 -7.29 11.54
N TRP A 159 11.26 -7.99 10.58
CA TRP A 159 12.55 -8.68 10.70
C TRP A 159 13.75 -7.82 10.25
N HIS A 160 13.56 -6.52 9.98
CA HIS A 160 14.62 -5.61 9.57
C HIS A 160 14.92 -4.56 10.65
N PRO A 161 15.80 -4.90 11.64
CA PRO A 161 16.05 -4.05 12.81
C PRO A 161 16.42 -2.61 12.47
N LEU A 162 17.20 -2.38 11.40
CA LEU A 162 17.59 -1.03 10.97
C LEU A 162 16.41 -0.17 10.55
N VAL A 163 15.42 -0.78 9.88
CA VAL A 163 14.26 -0.05 9.37
C VAL A 163 13.26 0.22 10.48
N ILE A 164 13.03 -0.77 11.36
CA ILE A 164 12.01 -0.65 12.41
C ILE A 164 12.39 0.31 13.54
N GLN A 165 13.66 0.72 13.70
CA GLN A 165 14.05 1.67 14.74
C GLN A 165 13.31 3.00 14.64
N ILE A 166 12.89 3.41 13.42
CA ILE A 166 12.11 4.63 13.25
C ILE A 166 10.75 4.59 13.97
N THR A 167 10.25 3.41 14.29
CA THR A 167 9.00 3.25 15.05
C THR A 167 9.06 3.89 16.45
N GLU A 168 10.24 4.07 17.00
CA GLU A 168 10.46 4.76 18.28
C GLU A 168 10.02 6.23 18.22
N LEU A 169 10.15 6.86 17.03
CA LEU A 169 9.80 8.27 16.81
C LEU A 169 8.39 8.46 16.25
N THR A 170 7.96 7.54 15.41
CA THR A 170 6.77 7.73 14.53
C THR A 170 5.69 6.67 14.74
N GLY A 171 5.94 5.71 15.62
CA GLY A 171 5.14 4.49 15.66
C GLY A 171 5.30 3.66 14.37
N PRO A 172 4.55 2.57 14.22
CA PRO A 172 4.66 1.67 13.06
C PRO A 172 4.28 2.36 11.75
N PHE A 173 3.45 3.38 11.79
CA PHE A 173 3.00 4.13 10.62
C PHE A 173 4.13 4.84 9.87
N GLY A 174 5.24 5.18 10.56
CA GLY A 174 6.42 5.73 9.91
C GLY A 174 7.11 4.75 8.97
N VAL A 175 7.09 3.46 9.28
CA VAL A 175 7.61 2.42 8.37
C VAL A 175 6.73 2.32 7.13
N THR A 176 5.38 2.31 7.29
CA THR A 176 4.47 2.39 6.14
C THR A 176 4.75 3.64 5.30
N ALA A 177 4.95 4.81 5.94
CA ALA A 177 5.27 6.04 5.23
C ALA A 177 6.57 5.93 4.43
N LEU A 178 7.63 5.32 4.99
CA LEU A 178 8.89 5.07 4.27
C LEU A 178 8.70 4.17 3.05
N LEU A 179 7.99 3.06 3.22
CA LEU A 179 7.67 2.14 2.12
C LEU A 179 6.91 2.88 1.01
N MET A 180 5.89 3.64 1.37
CA MET A 180 5.07 4.37 0.42
C MET A 180 5.80 5.54 -0.23
N LEU A 181 6.77 6.16 0.46
CA LEU A 181 7.65 7.19 -0.12
C LEU A 181 8.50 6.60 -1.25
N VAL A 182 9.12 5.43 -1.02
CA VAL A 182 9.93 4.75 -2.05
C VAL A 182 9.06 4.32 -3.22
N ASN A 183 7.90 3.68 -2.95
CA ASN A 183 6.95 3.30 -4.00
C ASN A 183 6.46 4.51 -4.82
N GLY A 184 6.16 5.63 -4.16
CA GLY A 184 5.76 6.86 -4.81
C GLY A 184 6.87 7.48 -5.66
N ALA A 185 8.12 7.49 -5.15
CA ALA A 185 9.28 7.99 -5.90
C ALA A 185 9.58 7.13 -7.14
N LEU A 186 9.49 5.80 -6.99
CA LEU A 186 9.63 4.89 -8.13
C LEU A 186 8.53 5.09 -9.17
N TYR A 187 7.29 5.29 -8.72
CA TYR A 187 6.19 5.63 -9.61
C TYR A 187 6.45 6.94 -10.36
N ASP A 188 6.86 8.02 -9.67
CA ASP A 188 7.16 9.32 -10.28
C ASP A 188 8.30 9.19 -11.32
N LEU A 189 9.33 8.37 -11.05
CA LEU A 189 10.41 8.07 -11.99
C LEU A 189 9.90 7.30 -13.23
N LEU A 190 9.10 6.27 -13.03
CA LEU A 190 8.57 5.43 -14.11
C LEU A 190 7.63 6.20 -15.04
N THR A 191 6.84 7.12 -14.48
CA THR A 191 5.90 7.95 -15.24
C THR A 191 6.54 9.22 -15.80
N ARG A 192 7.83 9.44 -15.52
CA ARG A 192 8.58 10.64 -15.91
C ARG A 192 7.89 11.92 -15.44
N ASP A 193 7.36 11.88 -14.21
CA ASP A 193 6.78 13.08 -13.58
C ASP A 193 7.83 14.21 -13.55
N PRO A 194 7.44 15.46 -13.84
CA PRO A 194 8.38 16.60 -13.76
C PRO A 194 9.05 16.77 -12.39
N ALA A 195 8.41 16.28 -11.30
CA ALA A 195 8.97 16.28 -9.95
C ALA A 195 9.87 15.07 -9.66
N ALA A 196 10.00 14.08 -10.56
CA ALA A 196 10.64 12.79 -10.30
C ALA A 196 12.04 12.90 -9.67
N ARG A 197 12.87 13.84 -10.15
CA ARG A 197 14.21 14.08 -9.58
C ARG A 197 14.16 14.56 -8.13
N TYR A 198 13.19 15.41 -7.81
CA TYR A 198 13.00 15.91 -6.44
C TYR A 198 12.40 14.84 -5.55
N SER A 199 11.46 14.03 -6.08
CA SER A 199 10.92 12.84 -5.42
C SER A 199 12.02 11.86 -5.06
N ALA A 200 12.91 11.54 -6.01
CA ALA A 200 14.04 10.64 -5.79
C ALA A 200 15.04 11.19 -4.76
N LEU A 201 15.37 12.49 -4.82
CA LEU A 201 16.25 13.11 -3.85
C LEU A 201 15.66 13.12 -2.44
N ALA A 202 14.40 13.55 -2.31
CA ALA A 202 13.70 13.54 -1.01
C ALA A 202 13.61 12.12 -0.43
N CYS A 203 13.30 11.13 -1.28
CA CYS A 203 13.29 9.74 -0.91
C CYS A 203 14.66 9.28 -0.38
N ALA A 204 15.75 9.55 -1.12
CA ALA A 204 17.11 9.17 -0.71
C ALA A 204 17.51 9.82 0.63
N ILE A 205 17.17 11.10 0.84
CA ILE A 205 17.46 11.82 2.09
C ILE A 205 16.67 11.19 3.26
N VAL A 206 15.36 10.99 3.11
CA VAL A 206 14.51 10.50 4.20
C VAL A 206 14.85 9.06 4.55
N VAL A 207 15.01 8.19 3.56
CA VAL A 207 15.41 6.78 3.77
C VAL A 207 16.81 6.73 4.36
N GLY A 208 17.76 7.51 3.84
CA GLY A 208 19.12 7.60 4.38
C GLY A 208 19.14 8.06 5.84
N ALA A 209 18.34 9.07 6.19
CA ALA A 209 18.20 9.55 7.56
C ALA A 209 17.60 8.49 8.50
N ALA A 210 16.57 7.75 8.04
CA ALA A 210 15.95 6.66 8.79
C ALA A 210 16.93 5.52 9.06
N LEU A 211 17.72 5.11 8.06
CA LEU A 211 18.73 4.06 8.21
C LEU A 211 19.90 4.52 9.10
N LEU A 212 20.32 5.79 8.99
CA LEU A 212 21.33 6.36 9.87
C LEU A 212 20.85 6.37 11.32
N PHE A 213 19.62 6.82 11.56
CA PHE A 213 19.00 6.77 12.87
C PHE A 213 18.98 5.33 13.42
N GLY A 214 18.52 4.36 12.60
CA GLY A 214 18.51 2.96 12.99
C GLY A 214 19.90 2.42 13.34
N THR A 215 20.92 2.79 12.55
CA THR A 215 22.30 2.38 12.81
C THR A 215 22.84 2.95 14.14
N VAL A 216 22.58 4.24 14.40
CA VAL A 216 23.00 4.89 15.66
C VAL A 216 22.26 4.26 16.83
N ARG A 217 20.96 4.05 16.70
CA ARG A 217 20.13 3.51 17.77
C ARG A 217 20.52 2.09 18.15
N MET A 218 20.79 1.22 17.17
CA MET A 218 21.25 -0.15 17.41
C MET A 218 22.60 -0.24 18.09
N ARG A 219 23.45 0.80 18.02
CA ARG A 219 24.73 0.85 18.76
C ARG A 219 24.57 1.28 20.22
N GLN A 220 23.39 1.81 20.58
CA GLN A 220 23.09 2.30 21.93
C GLN A 220 22.36 1.26 22.80
N ILE A 221 21.88 0.19 22.16
CA ILE A 221 21.24 -0.96 22.81
C ILE A 221 22.26 -2.08 23.00
#